data_9bcb09bcbc893a14990ad240762cff84
#
_entry.id   9bcb09bcbc893a14990ad240762cff84
#
_cell.length_a   1.000
_cell.length_b   1.000
_cell.length_c   1.000
_cell.angle_alpha   90.00
_cell.angle_beta   90.00
_cell.angle_gamma   90.00
#
_symmetry.space_group_name_H-M   'P 1'
#
loop_
_entity.id
_entity.type
_entity.pdbx_description
1 polymer ?
#
loop_
_entity_poly.entity_id
_entity_poly.type
_entity_poly.pdbx_seq_one_letter_code
_entity_poly.pdbx_strand_id
1 'polypeptide(L)'
;MYENRQITEPKWKSWIVHTTTPLFTPDQCRQIIASGRAQKPQQGQVGMNKPGGGTHTNKRITTISWIPFKEMSHMYVDLNNFIQKANENHFGFGDIQITEQAQFTEYPEGGFYDWHMDCDVNMQHEPPVRKISMTLLLNDPSEFEGGELELMAPGKSASLKQGHAIIFASFLNHKVNPVTRGIRQSLVCWFGGKSFR
;
A
#
# COMPACT_ATOMS: atom_id res chain seq x y z
N MET A 1 12.94 -12.64 -42.64
CA MET A 1 13.95 -13.12 -41.70
C MET A 1 13.48 -12.72 -40.30
N TYR A 2 13.06 -13.68 -39.48
CA TYR A 2 12.78 -13.42 -38.08
C TYR A 2 14.11 -13.33 -37.34
N GLU A 3 14.49 -12.16 -36.86
CA GLU A 3 15.63 -12.05 -35.97
C GLU A 3 15.42 -13.00 -34.79
N ASN A 4 16.43 -13.81 -34.48
CA ASN A 4 16.49 -14.65 -33.30
C ASN A 4 16.43 -13.74 -32.05
N ARG A 5 15.23 -13.35 -31.63
CA ARG A 5 15.06 -12.69 -30.35
C ARG A 5 15.33 -13.73 -29.27
N GLN A 6 16.45 -13.60 -28.61
CA GLN A 6 16.72 -14.38 -27.41
C GLN A 6 15.55 -14.17 -26.43
N ILE A 7 14.87 -15.25 -26.09
CA ILE A 7 13.87 -15.25 -25.04
C ILE A 7 14.66 -15.09 -23.72
N THR A 8 14.61 -13.92 -23.13
CA THR A 8 15.20 -13.69 -21.82
C THR A 8 14.18 -14.05 -20.73
N GLU A 9 14.66 -14.57 -19.60
CA GLU A 9 13.79 -14.79 -18.45
C GLU A 9 13.08 -13.50 -18.04
N PRO A 10 11.78 -13.56 -17.67
CA PRO A 10 11.07 -12.41 -17.17
C PRO A 10 11.76 -11.87 -15.90
N LYS A 11 11.87 -10.58 -15.76
CA LYS A 11 12.45 -9.94 -14.57
C LYS A 11 11.57 -10.14 -13.34
N TRP A 12 10.27 -10.23 -13.52
CA TRP A 12 9.31 -10.46 -12.43
C TRP A 12 9.36 -11.91 -11.93
N LYS A 13 9.29 -12.11 -10.63
CA LYS A 13 9.23 -13.43 -9.98
C LYS A 13 7.98 -13.59 -9.11
N SER A 14 7.41 -12.49 -8.66
CA SER A 14 6.19 -12.49 -7.86
C SER A 14 5.48 -11.15 -7.97
N TRP A 15 4.15 -11.19 -7.84
CA TRP A 15 3.31 -9.99 -7.75
C TRP A 15 2.87 -9.69 -6.33
N ILE A 16 3.16 -10.56 -5.37
CA ILE A 16 2.85 -10.40 -3.95
C ILE A 16 4.04 -10.90 -3.14
N VAL A 17 4.53 -10.06 -2.25
CA VAL A 17 5.67 -10.34 -1.37
C VAL A 17 5.33 -9.94 0.06
N HIS A 18 5.68 -10.80 1.02
CA HIS A 18 5.58 -10.53 2.44
C HIS A 18 6.97 -10.36 3.03
N THR A 19 7.13 -9.40 3.95
CA THR A 19 8.37 -9.30 4.71
C THR A 19 8.48 -10.46 5.71
N THR A 20 9.64 -11.10 5.75
CA THR A 20 9.94 -12.17 6.73
C THR A 20 10.42 -11.61 8.06
N THR A 21 10.95 -10.38 8.05
CA THR A 21 11.36 -9.62 9.24
C THR A 21 10.63 -8.27 9.25
N PRO A 22 10.41 -7.64 10.41
CA PRO A 22 9.78 -6.34 10.46
C PRO A 22 10.65 -5.28 9.77
N LEU A 23 10.02 -4.39 9.00
CA LEU A 23 10.68 -3.19 8.44
C LEU A 23 10.92 -2.13 9.51
N PHE A 24 10.00 -2.04 10.46
CA PHE A 24 10.07 -1.09 11.57
C PHE A 24 9.86 -1.82 12.89
N THR A 25 10.62 -1.43 13.89
CA THR A 25 10.45 -1.89 15.26
C THR A 25 9.13 -1.38 15.85
N PRO A 26 8.61 -1.97 16.94
CA PRO A 26 7.41 -1.44 17.61
C PRO A 26 7.53 0.03 18.01
N ASP A 27 8.73 0.48 18.43
CA ASP A 27 8.99 1.89 18.77
C ASP A 27 8.87 2.81 17.54
N GLN A 28 9.45 2.40 16.42
CA GLN A 28 9.32 3.14 15.15
C GLN A 28 7.86 3.16 14.67
N CYS A 29 7.13 2.05 14.81
CA CYS A 29 5.70 2.01 14.50
C CYS A 29 4.92 3.02 15.36
N ARG A 30 5.19 3.13 16.66
CA ARG A 30 4.57 4.14 17.53
C ARG A 30 4.89 5.57 17.08
N GLN A 31 6.13 5.84 16.65
CA GLN A 31 6.51 7.16 16.13
C GLN A 31 5.77 7.49 14.84
N ILE A 32 5.60 6.51 13.95
CA ILE A 32 4.82 6.67 12.71
C ILE A 32 3.34 6.96 13.02
N ILE A 33 2.75 6.22 13.96
CA ILE A 33 1.38 6.47 14.44
C ILE A 33 1.24 7.89 15.00
N ALA A 34 2.17 8.30 15.86
CA ALA A 34 2.16 9.65 16.45
C ALA A 34 2.27 10.74 15.38
N SER A 35 3.17 10.57 14.41
CA SER A 35 3.32 11.49 13.28
C SER A 35 2.06 11.55 12.42
N GLY A 36 1.46 10.39 12.11
CA GLY A 36 0.22 10.32 11.33
C GLY A 36 -0.96 11.01 12.03
N ARG A 37 -1.12 10.78 13.33
CA ARG A 37 -2.17 11.42 14.14
C ARG A 37 -1.99 12.92 14.34
N ALA A 38 -0.75 13.42 14.26
CA ALA A 38 -0.45 14.86 14.31
C ALA A 38 -0.88 15.59 13.02
N GLN A 39 -1.13 14.87 11.93
CA GLN A 39 -1.58 15.46 10.67
C GLN A 39 -3.09 15.71 10.67
N LYS A 40 -3.54 16.56 9.74
CA LYS A 40 -4.98 16.83 9.57
C LYS A 40 -5.69 15.56 9.08
N PRO A 41 -6.60 14.98 9.89
CA PRO A 41 -7.34 13.81 9.49
C PRO A 41 -8.38 14.14 8.41
N GLN A 42 -8.65 13.19 7.54
CA GLN A 42 -9.72 13.26 6.55
C GLN A 42 -10.35 11.89 6.36
N GLN A 43 -11.60 11.88 5.93
CA GLN A 43 -12.25 10.62 5.57
C GLN A 43 -11.65 10.04 4.29
N GLY A 44 -11.38 8.75 4.28
CA GLY A 44 -10.84 8.08 3.11
C GLY A 44 -11.78 8.20 1.92
N GLN A 45 -11.26 8.63 0.78
CA GLN A 45 -12.00 8.78 -0.48
C GLN A 45 -11.75 7.61 -1.41
N VAL A 46 -12.65 7.42 -2.37
CA VAL A 46 -12.55 6.43 -3.45
C VAL A 46 -12.47 7.17 -4.78
N GLY A 47 -11.55 6.77 -5.65
CA GLY A 47 -11.46 7.31 -7.01
C GLY A 47 -11.19 8.82 -7.06
N MET A 48 -10.29 9.33 -6.23
CA MET A 48 -9.86 10.74 -6.30
C MET A 48 -9.51 11.11 -7.75
N ASN A 49 -10.03 12.25 -8.20
CA ASN A 49 -9.87 12.77 -9.56
C ASN A 49 -10.57 11.97 -10.68
N LYS A 50 -11.51 11.06 -10.34
CA LYS A 50 -12.36 10.38 -11.33
C LYS A 50 -13.80 10.90 -11.27
N PRO A 51 -14.54 10.87 -12.37
CA PRO A 51 -15.98 11.09 -12.34
C PRO A 51 -16.65 10.10 -11.37
N GLY A 52 -17.41 10.61 -10.40
CA GLY A 52 -18.02 9.80 -9.33
C GLY A 52 -17.10 9.43 -8.18
N GLY A 53 -15.86 9.95 -8.14
CA GLY A 53 -14.98 9.84 -6.98
C GLY A 53 -15.45 10.71 -5.81
N GLY A 54 -15.02 10.34 -4.60
CA GLY A 54 -15.38 11.06 -3.38
C GLY A 54 -15.53 10.16 -2.16
N THR A 55 -16.23 10.63 -1.15
CA THR A 55 -16.52 9.85 0.05
C THR A 55 -17.73 8.96 -0.18
N HIS A 56 -17.51 7.65 -0.20
CA HIS A 56 -18.55 6.62 -0.38
C HIS A 56 -18.50 5.64 0.80
N THR A 57 -19.32 5.86 1.82
CA THR A 57 -19.34 5.04 3.05
C THR A 57 -19.77 3.60 2.82
N ASN A 58 -20.42 3.27 1.71
CA ASN A 58 -20.70 1.92 1.27
C ASN A 58 -19.51 1.22 0.58
N LYS A 59 -18.42 1.94 0.35
CA LYS A 59 -17.18 1.45 -0.28
C LYS A 59 -15.98 1.53 0.64
N ARG A 60 -15.92 2.56 1.50
CA ARG A 60 -14.79 2.79 2.39
C ARG A 60 -15.22 3.55 3.65
N ILE A 61 -14.83 3.01 4.80
CA ILE A 61 -14.96 3.66 6.11
C ILE A 61 -13.58 3.64 6.75
N THR A 62 -12.84 4.74 6.65
CA THR A 62 -11.52 4.90 7.23
C THR A 62 -11.24 6.36 7.49
N THR A 63 -10.37 6.64 8.48
CA THR A 63 -9.72 7.93 8.64
C THR A 63 -8.31 7.82 8.09
N ILE A 64 -7.90 8.80 7.31
CA ILE A 64 -6.56 8.87 6.74
C ILE A 64 -5.90 10.21 7.03
N SER A 65 -4.58 10.21 7.06
CA SER A 65 -3.77 11.43 7.03
C SER A 65 -2.49 11.18 6.24
N TRP A 66 -1.86 12.24 5.77
CA TRP A 66 -0.67 12.17 4.93
C TRP A 66 0.53 12.65 5.72
N ILE A 67 1.56 11.82 5.84
CA ILE A 67 2.77 12.15 6.59
C ILE A 67 3.72 12.90 5.65
N PRO A 68 4.07 14.17 5.95
CA PRO A 68 4.98 14.94 5.11
C PRO A 68 6.39 14.33 5.04
N PHE A 69 7.02 14.36 3.87
CA PHE A 69 8.37 13.83 3.67
C PHE A 69 9.40 14.36 4.66
N LYS A 70 9.29 15.64 5.03
CA LYS A 70 10.24 16.29 5.94
C LYS A 70 10.12 15.82 7.39
N GLU A 71 8.93 15.40 7.82
CA GLU A 71 8.68 15.01 9.21
C GLU A 71 9.22 13.62 9.55
N MET A 72 9.22 12.72 8.57
CA MET A 72 9.66 11.33 8.73
C MET A 72 10.67 10.93 7.65
N SER A 73 11.66 11.80 7.37
CA SER A 73 12.61 11.60 6.28
C SER A 73 13.35 10.25 6.36
N HIS A 74 13.70 9.80 7.56
CA HIS A 74 14.36 8.49 7.75
C HIS A 74 13.46 7.33 7.31
N MET A 75 12.18 7.37 7.71
CA MET A 75 11.19 6.38 7.26
C MET A 75 11.15 6.30 5.73
N TYR A 76 11.11 7.43 5.04
CA TYR A 76 11.06 7.47 3.57
C TYR A 76 12.34 6.93 2.92
N VAL A 77 13.50 7.18 3.51
CA VAL A 77 14.77 6.60 3.04
C VAL A 77 14.75 5.08 3.19
N ASP A 78 14.32 4.56 4.35
CA ASP A 78 14.23 3.12 4.61
C ASP A 78 13.23 2.45 3.67
N LEU A 79 12.05 3.04 3.49
CA LEU A 79 11.02 2.55 2.56
C LEU A 79 11.54 2.52 1.13
N ASN A 80 12.20 3.59 0.67
CA ASN A 80 12.74 3.65 -0.68
C ASN A 80 13.84 2.58 -0.89
N ASN A 81 14.77 2.45 0.03
CA ASN A 81 15.83 1.44 -0.05
C ASN A 81 15.27 0.02 -0.07
N PHE A 82 14.25 -0.22 0.76
CA PHE A 82 13.59 -1.51 0.79
C PHE A 82 12.87 -1.82 -0.54
N ILE A 83 12.09 -0.88 -1.07
CA ILE A 83 11.31 -1.12 -2.27
C ILE A 83 12.18 -1.29 -3.52
N GLN A 84 13.33 -0.60 -3.63
CA GLN A 84 14.27 -0.81 -4.73
C GLN A 84 14.75 -2.27 -4.77
N LYS A 85 15.15 -2.82 -3.62
CA LYS A 85 15.57 -4.24 -3.51
C LYS A 85 14.42 -5.20 -3.78
N ALA A 86 13.23 -4.92 -3.24
CA ALA A 86 12.05 -5.75 -3.49
C ALA A 86 11.65 -5.74 -4.98
N ASN A 87 11.72 -4.58 -5.63
CA ASN A 87 11.45 -4.46 -7.06
C ASN A 87 12.46 -5.24 -7.91
N GLU A 88 13.74 -5.10 -7.62
CA GLU A 88 14.82 -5.82 -8.33
C GLU A 88 14.65 -7.35 -8.20
N ASN A 89 14.31 -7.82 -7.00
CA ASN A 89 14.24 -9.25 -6.70
C ASN A 89 12.93 -9.92 -7.14
N HIS A 90 11.82 -9.16 -7.23
CA HIS A 90 10.47 -9.74 -7.38
C HIS A 90 9.64 -9.14 -8.51
N PHE A 91 9.58 -7.81 -8.65
CA PHE A 91 8.62 -7.16 -9.55
C PHE A 91 9.21 -6.79 -10.91
N GLY A 92 10.45 -6.31 -10.95
CA GLY A 92 11.15 -6.00 -12.19
C GLY A 92 10.62 -4.78 -12.96
N PHE A 93 9.91 -3.87 -12.29
CA PHE A 93 9.47 -2.62 -12.92
C PHE A 93 10.64 -1.65 -13.11
N GLY A 94 10.65 -0.92 -14.23
CA GLY A 94 11.63 0.15 -14.44
C GLY A 94 11.28 1.43 -13.67
N ASP A 95 12.32 2.19 -13.25
CA ASP A 95 12.22 3.55 -12.71
C ASP A 95 11.19 3.73 -11.59
N ILE A 96 11.25 2.90 -10.55
CA ILE A 96 10.36 2.96 -9.40
C ILE A 96 10.87 3.97 -8.38
N GLN A 97 9.96 4.86 -7.93
CA GLN A 97 10.19 5.81 -6.83
C GLN A 97 8.92 6.00 -6.00
N ILE A 98 9.04 6.57 -4.81
CA ILE A 98 7.88 7.00 -4.03
C ILE A 98 7.15 8.09 -4.83
N THR A 99 5.86 7.90 -5.08
CA THR A 99 5.06 8.81 -5.91
C THR A 99 4.36 9.91 -5.11
N GLU A 100 4.14 9.66 -3.83
CA GLU A 100 3.34 10.53 -2.96
C GLU A 100 3.69 10.30 -1.48
N GLN A 101 3.21 11.17 -0.61
CA GLN A 101 3.38 11.01 0.84
C GLN A 101 2.76 9.70 1.31
N ALA A 102 3.33 9.10 2.35
CA ALA A 102 2.76 7.91 2.96
C ALA A 102 1.42 8.23 3.63
N GLN A 103 0.44 7.36 3.39
CA GLN A 103 -0.88 7.47 3.98
C GLN A 103 -0.94 6.68 5.29
N PHE A 104 -1.05 7.38 6.40
CA PHE A 104 -1.45 6.78 7.67
C PHE A 104 -2.95 6.53 7.64
N THR A 105 -3.37 5.32 7.98
CA THR A 105 -4.76 4.88 7.86
C THR A 105 -5.23 4.22 9.14
N GLU A 106 -6.37 4.66 9.66
CA GLU A 106 -7.06 4.06 10.79
C GLU A 106 -8.42 3.50 10.34
N TYR A 107 -8.64 2.23 10.64
CA TYR A 107 -9.92 1.55 10.47
C TYR A 107 -10.52 1.33 11.85
N PRO A 108 -11.53 2.10 12.27
CA PRO A 108 -12.26 1.87 13.51
C PRO A 108 -13.12 0.61 13.40
N GLU A 109 -13.79 0.23 14.47
CA GLU A 109 -14.83 -0.81 14.42
C GLU A 109 -15.87 -0.49 13.35
N GLY A 110 -16.19 -1.47 12.50
CA GLY A 110 -16.98 -1.30 11.28
C GLY A 110 -16.21 -0.70 10.09
N GLY A 111 -14.95 -0.29 10.29
CA GLY A 111 -14.11 0.27 9.23
C GLY A 111 -13.68 -0.78 8.22
N PHE A 112 -13.72 -0.44 6.95
CA PHE A 112 -13.35 -1.34 5.83
C PHE A 112 -12.98 -0.57 4.58
N TYR A 113 -12.44 -1.27 3.59
CA TYR A 113 -12.31 -0.78 2.22
C TYR A 113 -12.60 -1.91 1.24
N ASP A 114 -13.68 -1.75 0.47
CA ASP A 114 -14.15 -2.74 -0.49
C ASP A 114 -13.16 -2.96 -1.66
N TRP A 115 -13.40 -3.97 -2.49
CA TRP A 115 -12.58 -4.34 -3.62
C TRP A 115 -12.22 -3.16 -4.52
N HIS A 116 -10.92 -2.95 -4.71
CA HIS A 116 -10.37 -1.89 -5.55
C HIS A 116 -8.96 -2.23 -6.05
N MET A 117 -8.51 -1.46 -7.01
CA MET A 117 -7.13 -1.44 -7.49
C MET A 117 -6.53 -0.07 -7.20
N ASP A 118 -5.25 -0.02 -6.88
CA ASP A 118 -4.53 1.23 -6.64
C ASP A 118 -4.00 1.88 -7.92
N CYS A 119 -3.82 1.10 -8.98
CA CYS A 119 -3.40 1.57 -10.30
C CYS A 119 -4.62 1.97 -11.15
N ASP A 120 -4.50 3.09 -11.87
CA ASP A 120 -5.46 3.41 -12.91
C ASP A 120 -5.11 2.66 -14.20
N VAL A 121 -5.81 1.56 -14.45
CA VAL A 121 -5.61 0.74 -15.66
C VAL A 121 -6.03 1.42 -16.94
N ASN A 122 -6.85 2.46 -16.86
CA ASN A 122 -7.26 3.23 -18.05
C ASN A 122 -6.16 4.15 -18.56
N MET A 123 -5.06 4.29 -17.82
CA MET A 123 -3.88 5.05 -18.24
C MET A 123 -4.17 6.50 -18.65
N GLN A 124 -5.26 7.08 -18.18
CA GLN A 124 -5.70 8.43 -18.53
C GLN A 124 -5.00 9.53 -17.73
N HIS A 125 -4.21 9.12 -16.72
CA HIS A 125 -3.48 10.07 -15.89
C HIS A 125 -2.03 10.18 -16.33
N GLU A 126 -1.52 11.40 -16.23
CA GLU A 126 -0.11 11.71 -16.37
C GLU A 126 0.72 10.92 -15.34
N PRO A 127 1.95 10.47 -15.70
CA PRO A 127 2.88 9.89 -14.73
C PRO A 127 3.12 10.85 -13.55
N PRO A 128 3.41 10.29 -12.34
CA PRO A 128 3.80 8.91 -12.06
C PRO A 128 2.61 7.97 -11.89
N VAL A 129 2.69 6.80 -12.56
CA VAL A 129 1.69 5.73 -12.41
C VAL A 129 2.10 4.82 -11.26
N ARG A 130 1.18 4.53 -10.33
CA ARG A 130 1.41 3.56 -9.25
C ARG A 130 1.64 2.16 -9.82
N LYS A 131 2.74 1.53 -9.47
CA LYS A 131 3.11 0.18 -9.94
C LYS A 131 3.20 -0.84 -8.81
N ILE A 132 3.64 -0.39 -7.64
CA ILE A 132 3.75 -1.19 -6.43
C ILE A 132 3.01 -0.49 -5.31
N SER A 133 2.16 -1.24 -4.63
CA SER A 133 1.48 -0.86 -3.39
C SER A 133 2.12 -1.59 -2.21
N MET A 134 2.22 -0.92 -1.08
CA MET A 134 2.67 -1.49 0.17
C MET A 134 1.70 -1.14 1.28
N THR A 135 1.33 -2.14 2.07
CA THR A 135 0.61 -1.96 3.34
C THR A 135 1.46 -2.52 4.47
N LEU A 136 1.76 -1.70 5.46
CA LEU A 136 2.52 -2.06 6.66
C LEU A 136 1.62 -1.93 7.88
N LEU A 137 1.54 -2.98 8.72
CA LEU A 137 0.77 -2.95 9.95
C LEU A 137 1.55 -2.22 11.05
N LEU A 138 0.94 -1.21 11.66
CA LEU A 138 1.61 -0.35 12.64
C LEU A 138 1.35 -0.75 14.08
N ASN A 139 0.14 -1.21 14.40
CA ASN A 139 -0.18 -1.62 15.78
C ASN A 139 -0.12 -3.14 15.97
N ASP A 140 -0.12 -3.55 17.24
CA ASP A 140 -0.09 -4.98 17.59
C ASP A 140 -1.41 -5.63 17.15
N PRO A 141 -1.37 -6.81 16.48
CA PRO A 141 -2.58 -7.54 16.10
C PRO A 141 -3.53 -7.89 17.26
N SER A 142 -3.06 -7.91 18.50
CA SER A 142 -3.92 -8.13 19.67
C SER A 142 -4.84 -6.95 20.01
N GLU A 143 -4.58 -5.75 19.46
CA GLU A 143 -5.34 -4.54 19.71
C GLU A 143 -6.64 -4.43 18.88
N PHE A 144 -6.82 -5.30 17.89
CA PHE A 144 -8.00 -5.31 17.02
C PHE A 144 -8.35 -6.72 16.53
N GLU A 145 -9.55 -6.87 15.97
CA GLU A 145 -10.01 -8.09 15.31
C GLU A 145 -10.61 -7.75 13.95
N GLY A 146 -10.51 -8.66 12.98
CA GLY A 146 -10.89 -8.41 11.61
C GLY A 146 -9.87 -7.55 10.87
N GLY A 147 -10.31 -6.84 9.83
CA GLY A 147 -9.45 -5.93 9.07
C GLY A 147 -8.36 -6.63 8.25
N GLU A 148 -8.52 -7.90 7.91
CA GLU A 148 -7.58 -8.63 7.06
C GLU A 148 -7.53 -8.01 5.67
N LEU A 149 -6.33 -7.97 5.10
CA LEU A 149 -6.13 -7.61 3.70
C LEU A 149 -6.35 -8.86 2.83
N GLU A 150 -7.35 -8.83 1.97
CA GLU A 150 -7.54 -9.86 0.94
C GLU A 150 -6.99 -9.39 -0.40
N LEU A 151 -6.33 -10.29 -1.12
CA LEU A 151 -5.70 -10.04 -2.41
C LEU A 151 -6.21 -11.02 -3.46
N MET A 152 -6.60 -10.49 -4.62
CA MET A 152 -7.01 -11.19 -5.83
C MET A 152 -8.35 -11.92 -5.73
N ALA A 153 -8.66 -12.58 -4.63
CA ALA A 153 -9.89 -13.36 -4.48
C ALA A 153 -10.34 -13.41 -3.00
N PRO A 154 -11.65 -13.57 -2.74
CA PRO A 154 -12.17 -13.76 -1.40
C PRO A 154 -11.52 -14.94 -0.68
N GLY A 155 -11.27 -14.79 0.63
CA GLY A 155 -10.68 -15.83 1.48
C GLY A 155 -9.17 -15.99 1.34
N LYS A 156 -8.51 -15.22 0.48
CA LYS A 156 -7.04 -15.13 0.42
C LYS A 156 -6.55 -13.94 1.22
N SER A 157 -6.69 -14.02 2.54
CA SER A 157 -6.28 -12.99 3.46
C SER A 157 -4.80 -13.09 3.83
N ALA A 158 -4.18 -11.94 4.02
CA ALA A 158 -2.84 -11.81 4.57
C ALA A 158 -2.92 -11.39 6.04
N SER A 159 -2.39 -12.22 6.92
CA SER A 159 -2.16 -11.84 8.32
C SER A 159 -0.81 -11.14 8.42
N LEU A 160 -0.81 -9.91 8.91
CA LEU A 160 0.40 -9.14 9.15
C LEU A 160 0.70 -9.06 10.65
N LYS A 161 1.99 -9.09 10.98
CA LYS A 161 2.50 -8.77 12.32
C LYS A 161 2.87 -7.29 12.37
N GLN A 162 2.96 -6.72 13.57
CA GLN A 162 3.40 -5.35 13.74
C GLN A 162 4.77 -5.11 13.08
N GLY A 163 4.90 -4.01 12.35
CA GLY A 163 6.11 -3.63 11.64
C GLY A 163 6.37 -4.40 10.34
N HIS A 164 5.56 -5.40 10.02
CA HIS A 164 5.66 -6.16 8.77
C HIS A 164 4.81 -5.54 7.67
N ALA A 165 5.25 -5.75 6.44
CA ALA A 165 4.55 -5.27 5.25
C ALA A 165 4.20 -6.40 4.28
N ILE A 166 3.11 -6.19 3.55
CA ILE A 166 2.81 -6.86 2.31
C ILE A 166 2.98 -5.85 1.17
N ILE A 167 3.65 -6.29 0.11
CA ILE A 167 3.94 -5.51 -1.08
C ILE A 167 3.32 -6.25 -2.27
N PHE A 168 2.63 -5.52 -3.12
CA PHE A 168 1.95 -6.14 -4.26
C PHE A 168 1.88 -5.19 -5.45
N ALA A 169 1.71 -5.76 -6.65
CA ALA A 169 1.51 -4.95 -7.85
C ALA A 169 0.20 -4.15 -7.75
N SER A 170 0.26 -2.84 -7.98
CA SER A 170 -0.87 -1.91 -7.76
C SER A 170 -2.11 -2.19 -8.62
N PHE A 171 -1.98 -3.01 -9.65
CA PHE A 171 -3.10 -3.46 -10.48
C PHE A 171 -3.83 -4.69 -9.90
N LEU A 172 -3.35 -5.27 -8.80
CA LEU A 172 -4.05 -6.38 -8.16
C LEU A 172 -5.26 -5.85 -7.38
N ASN A 173 -6.38 -6.52 -7.60
CA ASN A 173 -7.61 -6.25 -6.86
C ASN A 173 -7.45 -6.68 -5.40
N HIS A 174 -7.82 -5.81 -4.47
CA HIS A 174 -7.66 -6.07 -3.04
C HIS A 174 -8.72 -5.33 -2.23
N LYS A 175 -8.91 -5.76 -0.99
CA LYS A 175 -9.81 -5.12 -0.02
C LYS A 175 -9.28 -5.25 1.40
N VAL A 176 -9.80 -4.43 2.29
CA VAL A 176 -9.65 -4.58 3.75
C VAL A 176 -11.01 -4.98 4.31
N ASN A 177 -11.06 -6.15 4.95
CA ASN A 177 -12.25 -6.65 5.61
C ASN A 177 -12.68 -5.73 6.76
N PRO A 178 -13.96 -5.75 7.17
CA PRO A 178 -14.40 -4.98 8.32
C PRO A 178 -13.60 -5.31 9.58
N VAL A 179 -13.18 -4.28 10.30
CA VAL A 179 -12.67 -4.40 11.66
C VAL A 179 -13.86 -4.67 12.59
N THR A 180 -13.81 -5.74 13.34
CA THR A 180 -14.92 -6.18 14.22
C THR A 180 -14.73 -5.73 15.67
N ARG A 181 -13.49 -5.38 16.07
CA ARG A 181 -13.15 -4.85 17.38
C ARG A 181 -11.88 -3.99 17.30
N GLY A 182 -11.82 -2.91 18.06
CA GLY A 182 -10.64 -2.06 18.17
C GLY A 182 -10.39 -1.17 16.96
N ILE A 183 -9.14 -0.79 16.75
CA ILE A 183 -8.72 0.08 15.64
C ILE A 183 -7.50 -0.56 14.95
N ARG A 184 -7.61 -0.83 13.67
CA ARG A 184 -6.47 -1.27 12.87
C ARG A 184 -5.74 -0.07 12.30
N GLN A 185 -4.42 0.00 12.50
CA GLN A 185 -3.57 1.09 12.04
C GLN A 185 -2.54 0.60 11.03
N SER A 186 -2.46 1.26 9.91
CA SER A 186 -1.52 0.89 8.85
C SER A 186 -0.89 2.10 8.18
N LEU A 187 0.29 1.88 7.61
CA LEU A 187 0.95 2.80 6.70
C LEU A 187 0.81 2.24 5.28
N VAL A 188 0.27 3.05 4.38
CA VAL A 188 0.14 2.70 2.96
C VAL A 188 1.06 3.60 2.15
N CYS A 189 1.83 2.99 1.26
CA CYS A 189 2.75 3.71 0.38
C CYS A 189 2.61 3.19 -1.04
N TRP A 190 2.77 4.09 -2.00
CA TRP A 190 2.76 3.75 -3.41
C TRP A 190 4.07 4.15 -4.07
N PHE A 191 4.51 3.26 -4.95
CA PHE A 191 5.74 3.43 -5.71
C PHE A 191 5.41 3.26 -7.19
N GLY A 192 5.94 4.13 -7.99
CA GLY A 192 5.62 4.14 -9.39
C GLY A 192 6.60 4.97 -10.20
N GLY A 193 6.25 5.22 -11.44
CA GLY A 193 7.09 5.92 -12.38
C GLY A 193 6.36 6.16 -13.69
N LYS A 194 7.10 6.12 -14.80
CA LYS A 194 6.53 6.27 -16.15
C LYS A 194 5.46 5.22 -16.41
N SER A 195 4.56 5.49 -17.35
CA SER A 195 3.55 4.55 -17.83
C SER A 195 4.14 3.17 -18.16
N PHE A 196 3.31 2.14 -18.11
CA PHE A 196 3.72 0.80 -18.57
C PHE A 196 4.05 0.86 -20.08
N ARG A 197 5.18 0.27 -20.45
CA ARG A 197 5.65 0.15 -21.85
C ARG A 197 6.11 -1.26 -22.10
#